data_94f398c8a790a31b76a6a87898329da3
#
_entry.id   94f398c8a790a31b76a6a87898329da3
#
_cell.length_a   1.000
_cell.length_b   1.000
_cell.length_c   1.000
_cell.angle_alpha   90.00
_cell.angle_beta   90.00
_cell.angle_gamma   90.00
#
_symmetry.space_group_name_H-M   'P 1'
#
loop_
_entity.id
_entity.type
_entity.pdbx_description
1 polymer ?
#
loop_
_entity_poly.entity_id
_entity_poly.type
_entity_poly.pdbx_seq_one_letter_code
_entity_poly.pdbx_strand_id
1 'polypeptide(L)'
;MKRLLYIYNPAAGRKTAKGSLAEAVEIFARQGYEITVHPTQERGDATSTVIYQGVHYDRIVCCGGDGTLNETVQGLLALPAERRPVLGYIPAGTTNDFSRTLELPKTTAELAEMAGSGEPRRIDVGDAQGHPFTYVAAFGLFTDVSYSTPQANKNLLGHLAYVLEGAGRLANIPSYHMKVNADGGREVEGDFIYGMVGNTVSVGGLVNLPRDKVRLDDGLFEVILIRQPKTPKDWQSILTALTTLEVTEDGAVTGFAAGEVTFACDVPVAWTVDGEFGGEQAVTTIHNKAQAIAMACGIPLS
;
A
#
# COMPACT_ATOMS: atom_id res chain seq x y z
N MET A 1 33.46 0.13 -6.77
CA MET A 1 32.40 0.69 -7.64
C MET A 1 31.08 0.30 -7.00
N LYS A 2 30.13 1.21 -6.88
CA LYS A 2 28.81 0.87 -6.31
C LYS A 2 28.03 0.03 -7.32
N ARG A 3 27.25 -0.93 -6.84
CA ARG A 3 26.45 -1.85 -7.67
C ARG A 3 24.97 -1.59 -7.51
N LEU A 4 24.25 -1.51 -8.62
CA LEU A 4 22.81 -1.28 -8.66
C LEU A 4 22.12 -2.41 -9.42
N LEU A 5 21.10 -3.01 -8.78
CA LEU A 5 20.18 -3.95 -9.41
C LEU A 5 18.92 -3.20 -9.86
N TYR A 6 18.69 -3.15 -11.16
CA TYR A 6 17.52 -2.54 -11.77
C TYR A 6 16.51 -3.61 -12.17
N ILE A 7 15.51 -3.83 -11.33
CA ILE A 7 14.40 -4.76 -11.56
C ILE A 7 13.30 -3.99 -12.28
N TYR A 8 12.90 -4.41 -13.47
CA TYR A 8 11.80 -3.77 -14.16
C TYR A 8 10.77 -4.80 -14.64
N ASN A 9 9.48 -4.42 -14.56
CA ASN A 9 8.39 -5.24 -15.06
C ASN A 9 8.05 -4.82 -16.51
N PRO A 10 8.38 -5.65 -17.52
CA PRO A 10 8.13 -5.30 -18.93
C PRO A 10 6.63 -5.25 -19.28
N ALA A 11 5.76 -5.82 -18.46
CA ALA A 11 4.31 -5.78 -18.64
C ALA A 11 3.65 -4.54 -18.00
N ALA A 12 4.36 -3.82 -17.09
CA ALA A 12 3.85 -2.64 -16.45
C ALA A 12 3.71 -1.48 -17.44
N GLY A 13 2.50 -0.84 -17.45
CA GLY A 13 2.25 0.39 -18.17
C GLY A 13 2.54 0.36 -19.66
N ARG A 14 2.21 -0.72 -20.33
CA ARG A 14 2.36 -1.09 -21.77
C ARG A 14 3.35 -0.31 -22.67
N LYS A 15 3.82 0.89 -22.28
CA LYS A 15 4.79 1.72 -23.06
C LYS A 15 5.81 2.45 -22.19
N THR A 16 5.56 2.66 -20.90
CA THR A 16 6.36 3.54 -20.06
C THR A 16 7.64 2.86 -19.55
N ALA A 17 7.56 1.64 -19.04
CA ALA A 17 8.74 0.94 -18.48
C ALA A 17 9.81 0.62 -19.51
N LYS A 18 9.43 0.22 -20.75
CA LYS A 18 10.38 -0.05 -21.83
C LYS A 18 11.00 1.23 -22.42
N GLY A 19 10.22 2.30 -22.53
CA GLY A 19 10.69 3.57 -23.11
C GLY A 19 11.65 4.31 -22.19
N SER A 20 11.54 4.14 -20.88
CA SER A 20 12.38 4.82 -19.88
C SER A 20 13.63 4.03 -19.48
N LEU A 21 13.78 2.78 -19.94
CA LEU A 21 14.87 1.90 -19.53
C LEU A 21 16.26 2.49 -19.88
N ALA A 22 16.45 2.91 -21.11
CA ALA A 22 17.73 3.45 -21.56
C ALA A 22 18.10 4.73 -20.80
N GLU A 23 17.15 5.66 -20.66
CA GLU A 23 17.34 6.90 -19.92
C GLU A 23 17.70 6.64 -18.44
N ALA A 24 17.00 5.72 -17.77
CA ALA A 24 17.31 5.36 -16.40
C ALA A 24 18.72 4.75 -16.27
N VAL A 25 19.10 3.84 -17.16
CA VAL A 25 20.43 3.22 -17.15
C VAL A 25 21.53 4.26 -17.37
N GLU A 26 21.34 5.20 -18.30
CA GLU A 26 22.30 6.30 -18.51
C GLU A 26 22.45 7.18 -17.25
N ILE A 27 21.36 7.46 -16.56
CA ILE A 27 21.37 8.23 -15.32
C ILE A 27 22.14 7.48 -14.23
N PHE A 28 21.85 6.20 -14.01
CA PHE A 28 22.54 5.39 -13.02
C PHE A 28 24.04 5.23 -13.32
N ALA A 29 24.40 5.10 -14.60
CA ALA A 29 25.80 5.06 -15.02
C ALA A 29 26.53 6.38 -14.71
N ARG A 30 25.89 7.54 -14.97
CA ARG A 30 26.44 8.85 -14.58
C ARG A 30 26.59 9.03 -13.06
N GLN A 31 25.75 8.36 -12.26
CA GLN A 31 25.85 8.32 -10.80
C GLN A 31 26.96 7.38 -10.31
N GLY A 32 27.66 6.69 -11.20
CA GLY A 32 28.82 5.83 -10.90
C GLY A 32 28.48 4.40 -10.52
N TYR A 33 27.31 3.90 -10.88
CA TYR A 33 26.92 2.51 -10.66
C TYR A 33 27.38 1.57 -11.76
N GLU A 34 27.79 0.37 -11.35
CA GLU A 34 27.75 -0.85 -12.18
C GLU A 34 26.33 -1.41 -12.11
N ILE A 35 25.66 -1.53 -13.27
CA ILE A 35 24.22 -1.79 -13.32
C ILE A 35 23.97 -3.20 -13.82
N THR A 36 23.19 -3.96 -13.06
CA THR A 36 22.58 -5.21 -13.50
C THR A 36 21.11 -4.96 -13.78
N VAL A 37 20.64 -5.24 -14.98
CA VAL A 37 19.23 -5.09 -15.37
C VAL A 37 18.55 -6.45 -15.34
N HIS A 38 17.46 -6.56 -14.60
CA HIS A 38 16.66 -7.78 -14.47
C HIS A 38 15.21 -7.51 -14.90
N PRO A 39 14.78 -7.99 -16.09
CA PRO A 39 13.37 -7.97 -16.47
C PRO A 39 12.62 -9.11 -15.78
N THR A 40 11.54 -8.80 -15.05
CA THR A 40 10.71 -9.83 -14.41
C THR A 40 10.02 -10.69 -15.47
N GLN A 41 9.97 -12.01 -15.23
CA GLN A 41 9.42 -12.99 -16.16
C GLN A 41 8.02 -13.47 -15.73
N GLU A 42 7.79 -13.57 -14.42
CA GLU A 42 6.56 -14.08 -13.83
C GLU A 42 6.31 -13.46 -12.45
N ARG A 43 5.19 -13.81 -11.85
CA ARG A 43 4.86 -13.39 -10.48
C ARG A 43 5.85 -14.02 -9.48
N GLY A 44 6.32 -13.22 -8.52
CA GLY A 44 7.30 -13.63 -7.52
C GLY A 44 8.75 -13.55 -7.99
N ASP A 45 9.01 -13.23 -9.26
CA ASP A 45 10.37 -13.13 -9.80
C ASP A 45 11.18 -12.01 -9.15
N ALA A 46 10.56 -10.86 -8.90
CA ALA A 46 11.24 -9.77 -8.19
C ALA A 46 11.64 -10.19 -6.76
N THR A 47 10.75 -10.89 -6.03
CA THR A 47 11.04 -11.43 -4.70
C THR A 47 12.23 -12.38 -4.73
N SER A 48 12.18 -13.37 -5.62
CA SER A 48 13.24 -14.38 -5.78
C SER A 48 14.58 -13.73 -6.14
N THR A 49 14.56 -12.80 -7.08
CA THR A 49 15.76 -12.07 -7.52
C THR A 49 16.41 -11.32 -6.34
N VAL A 50 15.63 -10.62 -5.53
CA VAL A 50 16.16 -9.89 -4.37
C VAL A 50 16.69 -10.86 -3.31
N ILE A 51 16.00 -11.95 -3.01
CA ILE A 51 16.46 -12.95 -2.04
C ILE A 51 17.82 -13.53 -2.45
N TYR A 52 17.98 -13.94 -3.73
CA TYR A 52 19.17 -14.64 -4.19
C TYR A 52 20.38 -13.73 -4.38
N GLN A 53 20.19 -12.49 -4.80
CA GLN A 53 21.32 -11.64 -5.17
C GLN A 53 21.31 -10.24 -4.56
N GLY A 54 20.23 -9.80 -3.90
CA GLY A 54 20.07 -8.43 -3.38
C GLY A 54 21.21 -7.98 -2.47
N VAL A 55 21.74 -8.87 -1.64
CA VAL A 55 22.85 -8.58 -0.71
C VAL A 55 24.17 -8.21 -1.39
N HIS A 56 24.28 -8.39 -2.70
CA HIS A 56 25.47 -8.05 -3.49
C HIS A 56 25.39 -6.66 -4.11
N TYR A 57 24.33 -5.91 -3.87
CA TYR A 57 24.10 -4.58 -4.41
C TYR A 57 24.01 -3.53 -3.32
N ASP A 58 24.46 -2.33 -3.62
CA ASP A 58 24.33 -1.17 -2.71
C ASP A 58 22.94 -0.56 -2.83
N ARG A 59 22.29 -0.73 -4.00
CA ARG A 59 20.98 -0.19 -4.30
C ARG A 59 20.18 -1.14 -5.20
N ILE A 60 18.89 -1.24 -4.93
CA ILE A 60 17.93 -1.90 -5.81
C ILE A 60 16.96 -0.82 -6.29
N VAL A 61 16.71 -0.78 -7.59
CA VAL A 61 15.67 0.08 -8.17
C VAL A 61 14.58 -0.79 -8.76
N CYS A 62 13.36 -0.62 -8.29
CA CYS A 62 12.17 -1.29 -8.79
C CYS A 62 11.45 -0.36 -9.77
N CYS A 63 11.26 -0.80 -11.01
CA CYS A 63 10.43 -0.13 -12.02
C CYS A 63 9.22 -1.00 -12.36
N GLY A 64 8.05 -0.64 -11.83
CA GLY A 64 6.84 -1.43 -11.99
C GLY A 64 5.63 -0.79 -11.34
N GLY A 65 4.55 -1.55 -11.23
CA GLY A 65 3.38 -1.18 -10.43
C GLY A 65 3.53 -1.57 -8.96
N ASP A 66 2.47 -1.35 -8.19
CA ASP A 66 2.42 -1.65 -6.75
C ASP A 66 2.75 -3.12 -6.45
N GLY A 67 2.30 -4.08 -7.28
CA GLY A 67 2.63 -5.49 -7.11
C GLY A 67 4.13 -5.79 -7.26
N THR A 68 4.81 -5.19 -8.26
CA THR A 68 6.26 -5.38 -8.41
C THR A 68 7.05 -4.74 -7.27
N LEU A 69 6.57 -3.61 -6.76
CA LEU A 69 7.12 -2.97 -5.58
C LEU A 69 6.96 -3.86 -4.34
N ASN A 70 5.75 -4.39 -4.12
CA ASN A 70 5.46 -5.30 -3.00
C ASN A 70 6.35 -6.55 -3.06
N GLU A 71 6.49 -7.21 -4.22
CA GLU A 71 7.42 -8.32 -4.40
C GLU A 71 8.86 -7.96 -4.06
N THR A 72 9.33 -6.77 -4.49
CA THR A 72 10.69 -6.30 -4.19
C THR A 72 10.87 -6.08 -2.68
N VAL A 73 9.88 -5.51 -2.01
CA VAL A 73 9.88 -5.32 -0.55
C VAL A 73 9.86 -6.65 0.20
N GLN A 74 9.06 -7.62 -0.24
CA GLN A 74 9.08 -8.98 0.33
C GLN A 74 10.48 -9.59 0.25
N GLY A 75 11.15 -9.47 -0.89
CA GLY A 75 12.53 -9.92 -1.07
C GLY A 75 13.50 -9.22 -0.12
N LEU A 76 13.39 -7.89 0.05
CA LEU A 76 14.22 -7.13 0.99
C LEU A 76 14.00 -7.56 2.44
N LEU A 77 12.75 -7.81 2.84
CA LEU A 77 12.44 -8.25 4.21
C LEU A 77 13.02 -9.63 4.53
N ALA A 78 13.20 -10.49 3.53
CA ALA A 78 13.85 -11.79 3.71
C ALA A 78 15.37 -11.69 3.92
N LEU A 79 15.99 -10.55 3.57
CA LEU A 79 17.42 -10.32 3.83
C LEU A 79 17.66 -9.88 5.28
N PRO A 80 18.86 -10.17 5.84
CA PRO A 80 19.26 -9.58 7.12
C PRO A 80 19.15 -8.05 7.10
N ALA A 81 18.59 -7.45 8.14
CA ALA A 81 18.25 -6.03 8.17
C ALA A 81 19.44 -5.10 7.85
N GLU A 82 20.62 -5.45 8.35
CA GLU A 82 21.87 -4.71 8.15
C GLU A 82 22.47 -4.86 6.74
N ARG A 83 21.94 -5.79 5.93
CA ARG A 83 22.41 -6.06 4.57
C ARG A 83 21.39 -5.70 3.50
N ARG A 84 20.27 -5.09 3.90
CA ARG A 84 19.24 -4.62 2.97
C ARG A 84 19.75 -3.43 2.17
N PRO A 85 19.81 -3.52 0.83
CA PRO A 85 20.10 -2.37 -0.02
C PRO A 85 19.03 -1.28 0.11
N VAL A 86 19.39 -0.05 -0.21
CA VAL A 86 18.42 1.03 -0.35
C VAL A 86 17.54 0.76 -1.56
N LEU A 87 16.22 0.88 -1.40
CA LEU A 87 15.23 0.73 -2.45
C LEU A 87 14.95 2.07 -3.13
N GLY A 88 15.09 2.15 -4.44
CA GLY A 88 14.53 3.20 -5.30
C GLY A 88 13.28 2.70 -6.00
N TYR A 89 12.32 3.58 -6.26
CA TYR A 89 11.08 3.21 -6.96
C TYR A 89 10.79 4.12 -8.15
N ILE A 90 10.53 3.52 -9.30
CA ILE A 90 10.07 4.18 -10.53
C ILE A 90 8.69 3.61 -10.85
N PRO A 91 7.60 4.34 -10.53
CA PRO A 91 6.24 3.88 -10.75
C PRO A 91 5.93 3.78 -12.24
N ALA A 92 5.60 2.58 -12.70
CA ALA A 92 5.27 2.29 -14.10
C ALA A 92 3.92 1.56 -14.26
N GLY A 93 3.22 1.30 -13.17
CA GLY A 93 1.89 0.67 -13.17
C GLY A 93 0.77 1.63 -13.54
N THR A 94 -0.47 1.14 -13.46
CA THR A 94 -1.67 1.92 -13.80
C THR A 94 -2.10 2.83 -12.65
N THR A 95 -2.05 2.36 -11.40
CA THR A 95 -2.56 3.06 -10.23
C THR A 95 -1.44 3.73 -9.44
N ASN A 96 -0.41 2.97 -9.07
CA ASN A 96 0.76 3.40 -8.33
C ASN A 96 0.37 4.20 -7.07
N ASP A 97 -0.53 3.64 -6.26
CA ASP A 97 -1.13 4.35 -5.11
C ASP A 97 -0.07 4.79 -4.10
N PHE A 98 0.91 3.93 -3.82
CA PHE A 98 1.98 4.26 -2.88
C PHE A 98 2.89 5.39 -3.37
N SER A 99 3.05 5.58 -4.67
CA SER A 99 3.90 6.64 -5.23
C SER A 99 3.45 8.05 -4.81
N ARG A 100 2.14 8.24 -4.55
CA ARG A 100 1.58 9.51 -4.09
C ARG A 100 2.00 9.84 -2.67
N THR A 101 2.07 8.81 -1.82
CA THR A 101 2.51 8.96 -0.43
C THR A 101 4.01 9.25 -0.36
N LEU A 102 4.80 8.66 -1.26
CA LEU A 102 6.25 8.83 -1.33
C LEU A 102 6.72 10.19 -1.89
N GLU A 103 5.81 11.05 -2.34
CA GLU A 103 6.12 12.35 -2.97
C GLU A 103 7.14 12.26 -4.12
N LEU A 104 6.98 11.26 -4.95
CA LEU A 104 7.90 11.02 -6.07
C LEU A 104 7.76 12.09 -7.16
N PRO A 105 8.85 12.43 -7.86
CA PRO A 105 8.82 13.27 -9.05
C PRO A 105 7.90 12.73 -10.13
N LYS A 106 7.63 13.56 -11.15
CA LYS A 106 6.70 13.19 -12.24
C LYS A 106 7.39 12.75 -13.52
N THR A 107 8.62 13.20 -13.75
CA THR A 107 9.36 12.87 -14.97
C THR A 107 10.23 11.62 -14.75
N THR A 108 10.44 10.85 -15.82
CA THR A 108 11.28 9.66 -15.76
C THR A 108 12.70 9.97 -15.31
N ALA A 109 13.26 11.07 -15.82
CA ALA A 109 14.63 11.49 -15.46
C ALA A 109 14.74 11.79 -13.96
N GLU A 110 13.85 12.61 -13.41
CA GLU A 110 13.85 12.95 -11.99
C GLU A 110 13.59 11.72 -11.10
N LEU A 111 12.71 10.81 -11.55
CA LEU A 111 12.47 9.53 -10.86
C LEU A 111 13.74 8.68 -10.82
N ALA A 112 14.45 8.57 -11.93
CA ALA A 112 15.71 7.81 -12.00
C ALA A 112 16.79 8.48 -11.14
N GLU A 113 16.93 9.82 -11.21
CA GLU A 113 17.86 10.56 -10.35
C GLU A 113 17.59 10.29 -8.86
N MET A 114 16.33 10.39 -8.43
CA MET A 114 15.94 10.12 -7.05
C MET A 114 16.15 8.65 -6.69
N ALA A 115 15.71 7.72 -7.52
CA ALA A 115 15.83 6.29 -7.27
C ALA A 115 17.30 5.86 -7.13
N GLY A 116 18.20 6.43 -7.91
CA GLY A 116 19.62 6.11 -7.91
C GLY A 116 20.44 6.81 -6.82
N SER A 117 20.15 8.09 -6.52
CA SER A 117 20.98 8.91 -5.63
C SER A 117 20.23 9.61 -4.50
N GLY A 118 18.89 9.52 -4.44
CA GLY A 118 18.11 10.14 -3.38
C GLY A 118 18.50 9.66 -1.99
N GLU A 119 18.35 10.56 -1.01
CA GLU A 119 18.62 10.25 0.39
C GLU A 119 17.68 9.15 0.89
N PRO A 120 18.22 8.10 1.55
CA PRO A 120 17.41 7.02 2.05
C PRO A 120 16.60 7.44 3.27
N ARG A 121 15.32 7.10 3.28
CA ARG A 121 14.43 7.19 4.43
C ARG A 121 14.07 5.80 4.89
N ARG A 122 14.13 5.55 6.17
CA ARG A 122 13.58 4.32 6.71
C ARG A 122 12.06 4.45 6.76
N ILE A 123 11.37 3.45 6.25
CA ILE A 123 9.91 3.40 6.25
C ILE A 123 9.40 2.12 6.89
N ASP A 124 8.24 2.22 7.45
CA ASP A 124 7.49 1.13 8.04
C ASP A 124 6.93 0.21 6.95
N VAL A 125 6.82 -1.06 7.27
CA VAL A 125 6.18 -2.07 6.40
C VAL A 125 5.21 -2.88 7.24
N GLY A 126 3.98 -3.03 6.75
CA GLY A 126 3.00 -3.84 7.41
C GLY A 126 3.22 -5.33 7.19
N ASP A 127 2.71 -6.13 8.11
CA ASP A 127 2.64 -7.59 7.97
C ASP A 127 1.25 -8.06 8.40
N ALA A 128 0.48 -8.54 7.46
CA ALA A 128 -0.80 -9.19 7.70
C ALA A 128 -0.61 -10.70 7.67
N GLN A 129 -0.29 -11.30 8.81
CA GLN A 129 -0.09 -12.75 8.98
C GLN A 129 0.93 -13.38 8.00
N GLY A 130 2.08 -12.74 7.81
CA GLY A 130 3.13 -13.21 6.91
C GLY A 130 3.00 -12.68 5.48
N HIS A 131 2.00 -11.83 5.21
CA HIS A 131 1.85 -11.09 3.96
C HIS A 131 2.29 -9.64 4.15
N PRO A 132 3.53 -9.28 3.81
CA PRO A 132 3.99 -7.91 3.91
C PRO A 132 3.25 -6.97 2.96
N PHE A 133 3.03 -5.73 3.40
CA PHE A 133 2.44 -4.68 2.57
C PHE A 133 3.10 -3.33 2.79
N THR A 134 3.09 -2.53 1.74
CA THR A 134 3.72 -1.20 1.74
C THR A 134 2.74 -0.09 2.03
N TYR A 135 1.46 -0.23 1.65
CA TYR A 135 0.51 0.86 1.80
C TYR A 135 -0.82 0.48 2.44
N VAL A 136 -1.39 -0.71 2.18
CA VAL A 136 -2.70 -1.05 2.75
C VAL A 136 -2.97 -2.55 2.85
N ALA A 137 -3.58 -2.94 3.98
CA ALA A 137 -4.36 -4.17 4.11
C ALA A 137 -5.82 -3.79 4.37
N ALA A 138 -6.79 -4.42 3.68
CA ALA A 138 -8.20 -4.05 3.79
C ALA A 138 -9.12 -5.25 3.64
N PHE A 139 -10.32 -5.17 4.23
CA PHE A 139 -11.39 -6.15 4.07
C PHE A 139 -12.74 -5.49 3.76
N GLY A 140 -13.68 -6.28 3.27
CA GLY A 140 -15.07 -5.91 3.11
C GLY A 140 -15.38 -5.20 1.80
N LEU A 141 -16.24 -4.21 1.83
CA LEU A 141 -16.72 -3.51 0.64
C LEU A 141 -15.54 -3.01 -0.19
N PHE A 142 -15.54 -3.28 -1.50
CA PHE A 142 -14.49 -2.93 -2.46
C PHE A 142 -13.27 -3.88 -2.54
N THR A 143 -13.16 -4.88 -1.67
CA THR A 143 -12.10 -5.89 -1.79
C THR A 143 -12.51 -7.03 -2.71
N ASP A 144 -13.81 -7.30 -2.87
CA ASP A 144 -14.38 -8.30 -3.80
C ASP A 144 -14.44 -7.84 -5.26
N VAL A 145 -14.09 -6.58 -5.54
CA VAL A 145 -14.06 -6.10 -6.91
C VAL A 145 -12.90 -6.79 -7.62
N SER A 146 -13.25 -7.85 -8.31
CA SER A 146 -12.39 -8.60 -9.20
C SER A 146 -11.46 -7.65 -9.95
N TYR A 147 -10.15 -7.73 -9.70
CA TYR A 147 -9.09 -6.91 -10.30
C TYR A 147 -9.04 -6.93 -11.83
N SER A 148 -10.06 -7.51 -12.48
CA SER A 148 -10.18 -7.64 -13.94
C SER A 148 -10.66 -6.38 -14.67
N THR A 149 -11.07 -5.31 -13.97
CA THR A 149 -11.56 -4.11 -14.66
C THR A 149 -10.83 -2.83 -14.23
N PRO A 150 -9.94 -2.28 -15.07
CA PRO A 150 -9.17 -1.05 -14.78
C PRO A 150 -10.01 0.22 -14.55
N GLN A 151 -11.32 0.18 -14.80
CA GLN A 151 -12.23 1.31 -14.64
C GLN A 151 -12.93 1.38 -13.27
N ALA A 152 -12.92 0.30 -12.49
CA ALA A 152 -13.58 0.26 -11.18
C ALA A 152 -12.91 1.19 -10.13
N ASN A 153 -11.61 1.41 -10.25
CA ASN A 153 -10.84 2.22 -9.29
C ASN A 153 -11.00 3.73 -9.44
N LYS A 154 -11.68 4.23 -10.49
CA LYS A 154 -11.74 5.67 -10.74
C LYS A 154 -12.88 6.40 -10.04
N ASN A 155 -13.84 5.70 -9.43
CA ASN A 155 -15.04 6.33 -8.85
C ASN A 155 -15.57 5.54 -7.64
N LEU A 156 -14.78 5.27 -6.65
CA LEU A 156 -15.26 4.58 -5.46
C LEU A 156 -16.27 5.44 -4.68
N LEU A 157 -16.05 6.77 -4.56
CA LEU A 157 -17.07 7.71 -4.08
C LEU A 157 -18.27 7.74 -5.03
N GLY A 158 -18.07 7.64 -6.35
CA GLY A 158 -19.14 7.50 -7.33
C GLY A 158 -19.91 6.19 -7.19
N HIS A 159 -19.24 5.10 -6.79
CA HIS A 159 -19.87 3.82 -6.51
C HIS A 159 -20.67 3.85 -5.20
N LEU A 160 -20.14 4.48 -4.15
CA LEU A 160 -20.89 4.77 -2.92
C LEU A 160 -22.10 5.66 -3.21
N ALA A 161 -21.94 6.72 -4.00
CA ALA A 161 -23.04 7.60 -4.40
C ALA A 161 -24.08 6.83 -5.24
N TYR A 162 -23.66 5.95 -6.16
CA TYR A 162 -24.54 5.08 -6.96
C TYR A 162 -25.28 4.04 -6.09
N VAL A 163 -24.62 3.49 -5.08
CA VAL A 163 -25.25 2.59 -4.09
C VAL A 163 -26.29 3.37 -3.27
N LEU A 164 -26.03 4.66 -3.01
CA LEU A 164 -26.97 5.55 -2.32
C LEU A 164 -28.19 5.92 -3.17
N GLU A 165 -28.01 6.22 -4.46
CA GLU A 165 -29.12 6.49 -5.38
C GLU A 165 -30.01 5.26 -5.59
N GLY A 166 -29.42 4.05 -5.47
CA GLY A 166 -30.12 2.77 -5.53
C GLY A 166 -30.74 2.32 -4.21
N ALA A 167 -31.37 3.22 -3.42
CA ALA A 167 -31.88 2.99 -2.05
C ALA A 167 -32.69 1.69 -1.79
N GLY A 168 -32.99 0.92 -2.82
CA GLY A 168 -33.63 -0.42 -2.70
C GLY A 168 -32.65 -1.61 -2.60
N ARG A 169 -31.32 -1.40 -2.71
CA ARG A 169 -30.31 -2.47 -2.68
C ARG A 169 -29.41 -2.47 -1.43
N LEU A 170 -29.72 -1.59 -0.46
CA LEU A 170 -28.98 -1.48 0.80
C LEU A 170 -29.00 -2.76 1.68
N ALA A 171 -29.95 -3.66 1.41
CA ALA A 171 -30.15 -4.88 2.18
C ALA A 171 -29.10 -5.97 1.98
N ASN A 172 -28.18 -5.84 1.00
CA ASN A 172 -27.27 -6.90 0.58
C ASN A 172 -25.78 -6.55 0.66
N ILE A 173 -25.39 -5.53 1.44
CA ILE A 173 -23.96 -5.27 1.66
C ILE A 173 -23.48 -6.22 2.76
N PRO A 174 -22.50 -7.09 2.46
CA PRO A 174 -21.90 -7.94 3.48
C PRO A 174 -21.36 -7.10 4.64
N SER A 175 -21.67 -7.50 5.85
CA SER A 175 -21.08 -6.91 7.05
C SER A 175 -20.53 -8.02 7.94
N TYR A 176 -19.51 -7.69 8.67
CA TYR A 176 -18.81 -8.60 9.55
C TYR A 176 -18.91 -8.07 10.98
N HIS A 177 -19.44 -8.92 11.89
CA HIS A 177 -19.39 -8.60 13.31
C HIS A 177 -17.98 -8.87 13.81
N MET A 178 -17.28 -7.82 14.23
CA MET A 178 -15.88 -7.91 14.60
C MET A 178 -15.60 -7.27 15.93
N LYS A 179 -14.67 -7.90 16.64
CA LYS A 179 -13.97 -7.34 17.78
C LYS A 179 -12.56 -6.97 17.32
N VAL A 180 -12.24 -5.68 17.40
CA VAL A 180 -10.97 -5.11 16.97
C VAL A 180 -10.22 -4.65 18.19
N ASN A 181 -9.05 -5.25 18.46
CA ASN A 181 -8.18 -4.92 19.56
C ASN A 181 -6.88 -4.32 19.01
N ALA A 182 -6.51 -3.16 19.52
CA ALA A 182 -5.26 -2.52 19.18
C ALA A 182 -4.36 -2.36 20.39
N ASP A 183 -3.09 -2.13 20.15
CA ASP A 183 -2.13 -1.75 21.18
C ASP A 183 -2.62 -0.52 21.97
N GLY A 184 -2.09 -0.34 23.17
CA GLY A 184 -2.61 0.69 24.09
C GLY A 184 -3.94 0.35 24.75
N GLY A 185 -4.47 -0.87 24.52
CA GLY A 185 -5.71 -1.35 25.17
C GLY A 185 -6.98 -0.82 24.52
N ARG A 186 -6.92 -0.32 23.30
CA ARG A 186 -8.11 0.11 22.56
C ARG A 186 -8.88 -1.11 22.07
N GLU A 187 -10.18 -1.09 22.31
CA GLU A 187 -11.13 -2.10 21.85
C GLU A 187 -12.29 -1.43 21.12
N VAL A 188 -12.61 -1.92 19.91
CA VAL A 188 -13.77 -1.48 19.12
C VAL A 188 -14.55 -2.71 18.68
N GLU A 189 -15.86 -2.75 18.97
CA GLU A 189 -16.73 -3.87 18.59
C GLU A 189 -17.91 -3.37 17.78
N GLY A 190 -18.36 -4.14 16.81
CA GLY A 190 -19.51 -3.81 15.98
C GLY A 190 -19.57 -4.52 14.64
N ASP A 191 -20.59 -4.14 13.87
CA ASP A 191 -20.79 -4.62 12.51
C ASP A 191 -20.11 -3.65 11.53
N PHE A 192 -19.17 -4.15 10.75
CA PHE A 192 -18.39 -3.35 9.81
C PHE A 192 -18.59 -3.84 8.37
N ILE A 193 -18.74 -2.91 7.45
CA ILE A 193 -18.80 -3.19 6.00
C ILE A 193 -17.45 -3.03 5.33
N TYR A 194 -16.51 -2.33 5.97
CA TYR A 194 -15.17 -2.07 5.47
C TYR A 194 -14.21 -1.81 6.61
N GLY A 195 -13.00 -2.27 6.47
CA GLY A 195 -11.88 -1.88 7.32
C GLY A 195 -10.58 -1.86 6.56
N MET A 196 -9.70 -0.93 6.94
CA MET A 196 -8.35 -0.84 6.40
C MET A 196 -7.35 -0.53 7.49
N VAL A 197 -6.13 -1.02 7.27
CA VAL A 197 -4.93 -0.69 8.03
C VAL A 197 -3.87 -0.29 7.02
N GLY A 198 -3.32 0.89 7.14
CA GLY A 198 -2.38 1.33 6.12
C GLY A 198 -1.51 2.48 6.53
N ASN A 199 -0.48 2.69 5.73
CA ASN A 199 0.50 3.76 5.86
C ASN A 199 0.46 4.62 4.59
N THR A 200 -0.69 5.21 4.31
CA THR A 200 -0.91 5.92 3.05
C THR A 200 -1.87 7.08 3.19
N VAL A 201 -1.57 8.17 2.51
CA VAL A 201 -2.47 9.34 2.43
C VAL A 201 -3.70 9.09 1.55
N SER A 202 -3.70 8.04 0.74
CA SER A 202 -4.81 7.76 -0.18
C SER A 202 -4.96 6.27 -0.45
N VAL A 203 -6.17 5.76 -0.35
CA VAL A 203 -6.52 4.38 -0.70
C VAL A 203 -7.65 4.40 -1.72
N GLY A 204 -7.37 3.90 -2.94
CA GLY A 204 -8.34 3.75 -4.00
C GLY A 204 -9.10 5.04 -4.35
N GLY A 205 -8.59 6.21 -3.95
CA GLY A 205 -9.28 7.49 -4.08
C GLY A 205 -10.48 7.69 -3.16
N LEU A 206 -10.72 6.78 -2.19
CA LEU A 206 -11.79 6.85 -1.20
C LEU A 206 -11.45 7.72 -0.01
N VAL A 207 -10.31 7.41 0.58
CA VAL A 207 -9.82 8.08 1.78
C VAL A 207 -8.61 8.87 1.36
N ASN A 208 -8.66 10.19 1.54
CA ASN A 208 -7.50 11.05 1.40
C ASN A 208 -7.20 11.60 2.78
N LEU A 209 -6.34 10.93 3.53
CA LEU A 209 -5.91 11.42 4.84
C LEU A 209 -5.05 12.69 4.69
N PRO A 210 -5.17 13.65 5.60
CA PRO A 210 -4.25 14.78 5.66
C PRO A 210 -2.80 14.28 5.80
N ARG A 211 -1.90 14.82 4.98
CA ARG A 211 -0.49 14.37 4.94
C ARG A 211 0.24 14.54 6.26
N ASP A 212 -0.14 15.52 7.04
CA ASP A 212 0.38 15.77 8.39
C ASP A 212 -0.03 14.71 9.42
N LYS A 213 -1.01 13.86 9.08
CA LYS A 213 -1.47 12.76 9.94
C LYS A 213 -0.89 11.40 9.57
N VAL A 214 -0.27 11.26 8.40
CA VAL A 214 0.31 9.99 7.96
C VAL A 214 1.82 10.09 7.98
N ARG A 215 2.47 9.32 8.82
CA ARG A 215 3.91 9.23 8.92
C ARG A 215 4.36 7.82 8.56
N LEU A 216 5.37 7.74 7.68
CA LEU A 216 5.85 6.45 7.20
C LEU A 216 6.92 5.80 8.10
N ASP A 217 7.26 6.42 9.22
CA ASP A 217 8.44 6.08 10.03
C ASP A 217 8.23 6.10 11.55
N ASP A 218 6.97 6.22 12.00
CA ASP A 218 6.64 6.36 13.43
C ASP A 218 6.20 5.06 14.12
N GLY A 219 6.19 3.95 13.38
CA GLY A 219 5.80 2.65 13.90
C GLY A 219 4.29 2.46 14.02
N LEU A 220 3.47 3.37 13.48
CA LEU A 220 2.02 3.31 13.53
C LEU A 220 1.41 3.20 12.14
N PHE A 221 0.21 2.66 12.08
CA PHE A 221 -0.66 2.65 10.91
C PHE A 221 -1.97 3.33 11.23
N GLU A 222 -2.57 3.96 10.23
CA GLU A 222 -3.95 4.42 10.28
C GLU A 222 -4.89 3.24 10.12
N VAL A 223 -5.75 3.03 11.12
CA VAL A 223 -6.85 2.08 11.09
C VAL A 223 -8.14 2.85 10.83
N ILE A 224 -8.88 2.45 9.80
CA ILE A 224 -10.18 3.03 9.47
C ILE A 224 -11.21 1.92 9.37
N LEU A 225 -12.32 2.08 10.09
CA LEU A 225 -13.43 1.14 10.11
C LEU A 225 -14.72 1.88 9.72
N ILE A 226 -15.49 1.30 8.79
CA ILE A 226 -16.79 1.83 8.40
C ILE A 226 -17.86 0.89 8.94
N ARG A 227 -18.70 1.41 9.84
CA ARG A 227 -19.78 0.66 10.44
C ARG A 227 -20.89 0.38 9.41
N GLN A 228 -21.63 -0.72 9.63
CA GLN A 228 -22.79 -1.03 8.81
C GLN A 228 -23.86 0.05 8.98
N PRO A 229 -24.21 0.75 7.90
CA PRO A 229 -25.30 1.72 7.96
C PRO A 229 -26.64 1.01 8.06
N LYS A 230 -27.48 1.43 8.99
CA LYS A 230 -28.83 0.89 9.24
C LYS A 230 -29.92 1.82 8.70
N THR A 231 -29.59 3.08 8.50
CA THR A 231 -30.50 4.12 8.03
C THR A 231 -29.89 4.96 6.89
N PRO A 232 -30.73 5.65 6.07
CA PRO A 232 -30.20 6.61 5.10
C PRO A 232 -29.35 7.73 5.72
N LYS A 233 -29.63 8.08 6.98
CA LYS A 233 -28.84 9.07 7.74
C LYS A 233 -27.43 8.57 8.04
N ASP A 234 -27.27 7.27 8.34
CA ASP A 234 -25.95 6.68 8.58
C ASP A 234 -25.08 6.76 7.33
N TRP A 235 -25.66 6.48 6.15
CA TRP A 235 -24.97 6.65 4.88
C TRP A 235 -24.51 8.08 4.65
N GLN A 236 -25.39 9.05 4.93
CA GLN A 236 -25.03 10.46 4.82
C GLN A 236 -23.87 10.82 5.76
N SER A 237 -23.89 10.28 6.97
CA SER A 237 -22.81 10.46 7.95
C SER A 237 -21.50 9.86 7.46
N ILE A 238 -21.53 8.64 6.87
CA ILE A 238 -20.34 8.00 6.29
C ILE A 238 -19.77 8.86 5.14
N LEU A 239 -20.63 9.31 4.20
CA LEU A 239 -20.16 10.15 3.10
C LEU A 239 -19.57 11.46 3.59
N THR A 240 -20.22 12.10 4.57
CA THR A 240 -19.71 13.33 5.17
C THR A 240 -18.33 13.05 5.80
N ALA A 241 -18.21 12.04 6.63
CA ALA A 241 -16.94 11.69 7.29
C ALA A 241 -15.80 11.41 6.27
N LEU A 242 -16.11 10.68 5.18
CA LEU A 242 -15.13 10.39 4.12
C LEU A 242 -14.76 11.63 3.29
N THR A 243 -15.65 12.60 3.17
CA THR A 243 -15.38 13.83 2.40
C THR A 243 -14.74 14.94 3.23
N THR A 244 -15.12 15.07 4.52
CA THR A 244 -14.56 16.04 5.45
C THR A 244 -13.33 15.55 6.19
N LEU A 245 -13.04 14.22 6.11
CA LEU A 245 -11.99 13.54 6.88
C LEU A 245 -12.16 13.69 8.40
N GLU A 246 -13.38 13.95 8.83
CA GLU A 246 -13.75 13.97 10.24
C GLU A 246 -14.05 12.53 10.71
N VAL A 247 -12.98 11.80 10.95
CA VAL A 247 -13.03 10.45 11.51
C VAL A 247 -13.03 10.57 13.02
N THR A 248 -14.04 10.01 13.66
CA THR A 248 -14.21 10.07 15.12
C THR A 248 -14.03 8.68 15.75
N GLU A 249 -13.71 8.63 17.03
CA GLU A 249 -13.46 7.35 17.71
C GLU A 249 -14.68 6.42 17.77
N ASP A 250 -15.90 6.97 17.80
CA ASP A 250 -17.16 6.21 17.95
C ASP A 250 -18.18 6.50 16.84
N GLY A 251 -17.75 7.08 15.73
CA GLY A 251 -18.62 7.49 14.63
C GLY A 251 -19.02 6.37 13.68
N ALA A 252 -19.78 6.75 12.64
CA ALA A 252 -20.08 5.89 11.50
C ALA A 252 -18.80 5.46 10.75
N VAL A 253 -17.76 6.31 10.81
CA VAL A 253 -16.38 6.00 10.41
C VAL A 253 -15.50 6.20 11.64
N THR A 254 -14.92 5.10 12.10
CA THR A 254 -14.00 5.10 13.25
C THR A 254 -12.57 5.10 12.71
N GLY A 255 -11.69 5.91 13.30
CA GLY A 255 -10.28 5.94 12.94
C GLY A 255 -9.36 6.18 14.12
N PHE A 256 -8.22 5.49 14.10
CA PHE A 256 -7.16 5.59 15.10
C PHE A 256 -5.84 5.09 14.52
N ALA A 257 -4.75 5.39 15.22
CA ALA A 257 -3.43 4.87 14.88
C ALA A 257 -3.05 3.70 15.81
N ALA A 258 -2.35 2.70 15.27
CA ALA A 258 -1.87 1.55 16.02
C ALA A 258 -0.63 0.91 15.37
N GLY A 259 0.29 0.39 16.17
CA GLY A 259 1.42 -0.43 15.70
C GLY A 259 1.05 -1.90 15.54
N GLU A 260 0.06 -2.36 16.32
CA GLU A 260 -0.50 -3.71 16.22
C GLU A 260 -2.02 -3.65 16.34
N VAL A 261 -2.71 -4.37 15.48
CA VAL A 261 -4.17 -4.49 15.53
C VAL A 261 -4.62 -5.89 15.17
N THR A 262 -5.51 -6.45 15.99
CA THR A 262 -6.12 -7.77 15.79
C THR A 262 -7.61 -7.61 15.52
N PHE A 263 -8.06 -8.19 14.41
CA PHE A 263 -9.46 -8.30 14.02
C PHE A 263 -9.93 -9.72 14.28
N ALA A 264 -10.94 -9.90 15.11
CA ALA A 264 -11.57 -11.18 15.38
C ALA A 264 -13.02 -11.16 14.91
N CYS A 265 -13.41 -12.13 14.09
CA CYS A 265 -14.74 -12.31 13.54
C CYS A 265 -15.19 -13.76 13.75
N ASP A 266 -16.49 -14.01 13.81
CA ASP A 266 -17.04 -15.37 13.94
C ASP A 266 -16.96 -16.18 12.65
N VAL A 267 -16.73 -15.51 11.53
CA VAL A 267 -16.59 -16.12 10.20
C VAL A 267 -15.27 -15.71 9.56
N PRO A 268 -14.71 -16.53 8.64
CA PRO A 268 -13.56 -16.12 7.87
C PRO A 268 -13.85 -14.87 7.04
N VAL A 269 -12.88 -13.95 6.99
CA VAL A 269 -12.95 -12.69 6.27
C VAL A 269 -11.81 -12.64 5.27
N ALA A 270 -12.13 -12.38 4.02
CA ALA A 270 -11.15 -12.20 2.96
C ALA A 270 -10.47 -10.83 3.09
N TRP A 271 -9.15 -10.83 3.05
CA TRP A 271 -8.32 -9.63 3.07
C TRP A 271 -7.66 -9.38 1.73
N THR A 272 -7.49 -8.13 1.41
CA THR A 272 -6.60 -7.69 0.34
C THR A 272 -5.40 -6.99 0.94
N VAL A 273 -4.24 -7.23 0.37
CA VAL A 273 -2.96 -6.71 0.81
C VAL A 273 -2.26 -6.09 -0.40
N ASP A 274 -2.03 -4.78 -0.38
CA ASP A 274 -1.52 -4.00 -1.52
C ASP A 274 -2.25 -4.31 -2.85
N GLY A 275 -3.58 -4.53 -2.73
CA GLY A 275 -4.42 -4.80 -3.88
C GLY A 275 -4.44 -6.25 -4.35
N GLU A 276 -3.80 -7.18 -3.67
CA GLU A 276 -3.82 -8.61 -3.96
C GLU A 276 -4.53 -9.41 -2.86
N PHE A 277 -4.97 -10.64 -3.17
CA PHE A 277 -5.57 -11.50 -2.16
C PHE A 277 -4.57 -11.86 -1.07
N GLY A 278 -4.87 -11.46 0.17
CA GLY A 278 -4.03 -11.65 1.36
C GLY A 278 -4.47 -12.80 2.28
N GLY A 279 -5.40 -13.63 1.82
CA GLY A 279 -5.94 -14.75 2.61
C GLY A 279 -7.34 -14.50 3.15
N GLU A 280 -7.92 -15.55 3.75
CA GLU A 280 -9.26 -15.53 4.35
C GLU A 280 -9.20 -16.20 5.73
N GLN A 281 -9.50 -15.45 6.79
CA GLN A 281 -9.30 -15.91 8.17
C GLN A 281 -10.30 -15.28 9.13
N ALA A 282 -10.67 -16.01 10.19
CA ALA A 282 -11.54 -15.50 11.25
C ALA A 282 -10.82 -14.54 12.20
N VAL A 283 -9.50 -14.70 12.36
CA VAL A 283 -8.67 -13.80 13.17
C VAL A 283 -7.49 -13.35 12.34
N THR A 284 -7.35 -12.04 12.19
CA THR A 284 -6.23 -11.42 11.46
C THR A 284 -5.52 -10.43 12.36
N THR A 285 -4.22 -10.65 12.57
CA THR A 285 -3.37 -9.69 13.27
C THR A 285 -2.45 -9.02 12.28
N ILE A 286 -2.40 -7.71 12.35
CA ILE A 286 -1.54 -6.86 11.51
C ILE A 286 -0.52 -6.18 12.41
N HIS A 287 0.76 -6.31 12.05
CA HIS A 287 1.88 -5.72 12.79
C HIS A 287 2.59 -4.68 11.93
N ASN A 288 3.00 -3.60 12.55
CA ASN A 288 3.94 -2.65 11.96
C ASN A 288 5.38 -3.15 12.19
N LYS A 289 6.11 -3.37 11.11
CA LYS A 289 7.56 -3.55 11.14
C LYS A 289 8.21 -2.18 11.00
N ALA A 290 8.40 -1.51 12.13
CA ALA A 290 8.88 -0.14 12.17
C ALA A 290 10.23 0.00 11.45
N GLN A 291 10.32 1.00 10.57
CA GLN A 291 11.54 1.37 9.85
C GLN A 291 12.25 0.18 9.17
N ALA A 292 11.46 -0.74 8.61
CA ALA A 292 11.92 -2.04 8.14
C ALA A 292 12.81 -1.97 6.90
N ILE A 293 12.60 -0.99 6.02
CA ILE A 293 13.40 -0.81 4.79
C ILE A 293 13.85 0.64 4.64
N ALA A 294 14.96 0.83 3.94
CA ALA A 294 15.43 2.16 3.54
C ALA A 294 15.00 2.43 2.10
N MET A 295 14.28 3.52 1.85
CA MET A 295 13.75 3.88 0.54
C MET A 295 14.14 5.30 0.13
N ALA A 296 14.57 5.48 -1.12
CA ALA A 296 14.80 6.80 -1.69
C ALA A 296 13.45 7.42 -2.08
N CYS A 297 13.06 8.52 -1.43
CA CYS A 297 11.79 9.23 -1.67
C CYS A 297 11.92 10.72 -1.40
N GLY A 298 10.93 11.49 -1.84
CA GLY A 298 10.91 12.96 -1.73
C GLY A 298 10.37 13.50 -0.39
N ILE A 299 10.03 12.62 0.55
CA ILE A 299 9.45 13.04 1.83
C ILE A 299 10.46 13.86 2.64
N PRO A 300 10.11 15.05 3.15
CA PRO A 300 11.01 15.85 3.98
C PRO A 300 11.44 15.11 5.25
N LEU A 301 12.59 15.50 5.80
CA LEU A 301 12.96 15.10 7.17
C LEU A 301 11.95 15.71 8.15
N SER A 302 11.36 14.88 8.97
CA SER A 302 10.55 15.30 10.12
C SER A 302 11.43 15.93 11.21
#